data_ee4b81c5c08d6721d87dadc76fb6643f
#
_entry.id   ee4b81c5c08d6721d87dadc76fb6643f
#
_cell.length_a   1.000
_cell.length_b   1.000
_cell.length_c   1.000
_cell.angle_alpha   90.00
_cell.angle_beta   90.00
_cell.angle_gamma   90.00
#
_symmetry.space_group_name_H-M   'P 1'
#
loop_
_entity.id
_entity.type
_entity.pdbx_description
1 polymer ?
#
loop_
_entity_poly.entity_id
_entity_poly.type
_entity_poly.pdbx_seq_one_letter_code
_entity_poly.pdbx_strand_id
1 'polypeptide(L)'
;LDHKIHHSFSELYKVPMSDQIFVAQSNVIRRLASHGPCVIVGRCADMILEDSVNIFIYSKMKQRVKRLMELEPEEGANEKDMEMKIRAVDRKRRDYYQYYTGNTWGRAQNYHLCVDSSLVGVDGCLRAALAYLEDVCKDEEKPEDSGNAAL
;
A
#
# COMPACT_ATOMS: atom_id res chain seq x y z
N LEU A 1 -16.08 -46.91 11.71
CA LEU A 1 -16.58 -45.56 12.08
C LEU A 1 -15.47 -44.49 12.02
N ASP A 2 -14.18 -44.85 11.91
CA ASP A 2 -13.06 -43.93 12.02
C ASP A 2 -12.65 -43.23 10.68
N HIS A 3 -13.05 -43.73 9.54
CA HIS A 3 -12.62 -43.19 8.25
C HIS A 3 -13.32 -41.88 7.81
N LYS A 4 -14.51 -41.60 8.36
CA LYS A 4 -15.29 -40.39 8.02
C LYS A 4 -14.87 -39.16 8.82
N ILE A 5 -14.27 -39.35 9.99
CA ILE A 5 -13.86 -38.23 10.86
C ILE A 5 -12.57 -37.58 10.36
N HIS A 6 -11.63 -38.39 9.81
CA HIS A 6 -10.37 -37.85 9.28
C HIS A 6 -10.54 -36.95 8.01
N HIS A 7 -11.53 -37.21 7.18
CA HIS A 7 -11.80 -36.38 5.99
C HIS A 7 -12.38 -35.02 6.34
N SER A 8 -13.15 -34.91 7.41
CA SER A 8 -13.77 -33.66 7.82
C SER A 8 -12.79 -32.66 8.46
N PHE A 9 -11.77 -33.15 9.14
CA PHE A 9 -10.75 -32.29 9.76
C PHE A 9 -9.75 -31.72 8.76
N SER A 10 -9.42 -32.42 7.68
CA SER A 10 -8.48 -31.93 6.67
C SER A 10 -9.08 -30.83 5.77
N GLU A 11 -10.39 -30.73 5.65
CA GLU A 11 -11.07 -29.65 4.91
C GLU A 11 -11.22 -28.37 5.73
N LEU A 12 -11.28 -28.46 7.04
CA LEU A 12 -11.36 -27.30 7.96
C LEU A 12 -10.05 -26.49 8.02
N TYR A 13 -8.92 -27.04 7.56
CA TYR A 13 -7.60 -26.40 7.61
C TYR A 13 -7.03 -26.03 6.24
N LYS A 14 -7.82 -26.04 5.17
CA LYS A 14 -7.36 -25.52 3.88
C LYS A 14 -7.34 -24.00 3.96
N VAL A 15 -6.15 -23.44 4.16
CA VAL A 15 -5.92 -21.99 4.04
C VAL A 15 -6.39 -21.53 2.65
N PRO A 16 -7.28 -20.52 2.55
CA PRO A 16 -7.74 -20.00 1.27
C PRO A 16 -6.57 -19.66 0.35
N MET A 17 -6.74 -19.84 -0.96
CA MET A 17 -5.70 -19.54 -1.94
C MET A 17 -5.27 -18.07 -1.87
N SER A 18 -6.19 -17.15 -1.60
CA SER A 18 -5.91 -15.74 -1.39
C SER A 18 -4.91 -15.49 -0.27
N ASP A 19 -5.04 -16.22 0.84
CA ASP A 19 -4.17 -16.06 2.01
C ASP A 19 -2.80 -16.69 1.76
N GLN A 20 -2.74 -17.81 1.03
CA GLN A 20 -1.46 -18.39 0.59
C GLN A 20 -0.70 -17.41 -0.33
N ILE A 21 -1.41 -16.75 -1.25
CA ILE A 21 -0.83 -15.72 -2.11
C ILE A 21 -0.34 -14.53 -1.29
N PHE A 22 -1.11 -14.06 -0.32
CA PHE A 22 -0.71 -12.97 0.57
C PHE A 22 0.57 -13.30 1.34
N VAL A 23 0.65 -14.49 1.92
CA VAL A 23 1.86 -14.96 2.63
C VAL A 23 3.07 -15.03 1.68
N ALA A 24 2.89 -15.60 0.49
CA ALA A 24 3.96 -15.67 -0.50
C ALA A 24 4.45 -14.26 -0.93
N GLN A 25 3.52 -13.33 -1.20
CA GLN A 25 3.84 -11.95 -1.51
C GLN A 25 4.55 -11.24 -0.35
N SER A 26 4.11 -11.43 0.88
CA SER A 26 4.75 -10.87 2.08
C SER A 26 6.20 -11.34 2.23
N ASN A 27 6.47 -12.61 1.97
CA ASN A 27 7.83 -13.15 2.00
C ASN A 27 8.72 -12.56 0.90
N VAL A 28 8.17 -12.34 -0.31
CA VAL A 28 8.88 -11.67 -1.40
C VAL A 28 9.20 -10.22 -1.04
N ILE A 29 8.23 -9.48 -0.48
CA ILE A 29 8.39 -8.10 -0.05
C ILE A 29 9.52 -7.98 0.99
N ARG A 30 9.51 -8.79 2.05
CA ARG A 30 10.58 -8.80 3.06
C ARG A 30 11.94 -9.13 2.46
N ARG A 31 11.99 -10.10 1.56
CA ARG A 31 13.23 -10.48 0.88
C ARG A 31 13.77 -9.35 -0.01
N LEU A 32 12.92 -8.64 -0.76
CA LEU A 32 13.34 -7.50 -1.57
C LEU A 32 13.88 -6.38 -0.69
N ALA A 33 13.18 -6.04 0.39
CA ALA A 33 13.61 -5.00 1.33
C ALA A 33 14.94 -5.33 2.02
N SER A 34 15.23 -6.61 2.30
CA SER A 34 16.50 -7.02 2.91
C SER A 34 17.73 -6.90 1.99
N HIS A 35 17.54 -6.67 0.69
CA HIS A 35 18.65 -6.49 -0.25
C HIS A 35 19.09 -5.02 -0.41
N GLY A 36 18.37 -4.08 0.17
CA GLY A 36 18.69 -2.65 0.16
C GLY A 36 17.49 -1.76 -0.12
N PRO A 37 17.68 -0.45 -0.28
CA PRO A 37 16.63 0.51 -0.50
C PRO A 37 15.78 0.15 -1.72
N CYS A 38 14.45 0.15 -1.55
CA CYS A 38 13.52 -0.19 -2.62
C CYS A 38 12.22 0.60 -2.50
N VAL A 39 11.49 0.73 -3.62
CA VAL A 39 10.15 1.30 -3.65
C VAL A 39 9.15 0.19 -3.94
N ILE A 40 8.18 0.03 -3.05
CA ILE A 40 7.15 -1.01 -3.17
C ILE A 40 5.79 -0.35 -3.30
N VAL A 41 4.99 -0.77 -4.27
CA VAL A 41 3.68 -0.20 -4.54
C VAL A 41 2.56 -1.16 -4.12
N GLY A 42 1.81 -0.76 -3.09
CA GLY A 42 0.63 -1.48 -2.60
C GLY A 42 0.95 -2.79 -1.88
N ARG A 43 0.03 -3.76 -1.94
CA ARG A 43 0.16 -5.12 -1.34
C ARG A 43 0.33 -5.13 0.17
N CYS A 44 -0.17 -4.11 0.86
CA CYS A 44 -0.01 -3.94 2.31
C CYS A 44 1.45 -3.90 2.76
N ALA A 45 2.37 -3.45 1.88
CA ALA A 45 3.79 -3.38 2.20
C ALA A 45 4.06 -2.47 3.41
N ASP A 46 3.26 -1.43 3.57
CA ASP A 46 3.22 -0.52 4.72
C ASP A 46 2.97 -1.22 6.07
N MET A 47 2.34 -2.40 6.05
CA MET A 47 2.08 -3.21 7.25
C MET A 47 3.02 -4.42 7.36
N ILE A 48 3.66 -4.81 6.25
CA ILE A 48 4.58 -5.94 6.20
C ILE A 48 6.00 -5.53 6.64
N LEU A 49 6.38 -4.27 6.35
CA LEU A 49 7.69 -3.69 6.65
C LEU A 49 7.53 -2.64 7.75
N GLU A 50 8.11 -2.91 8.93
CA GLU A 50 8.04 -2.02 10.09
C GLU A 50 8.86 -0.73 9.87
N ASP A 51 10.04 -0.86 9.25
CA ASP A 51 10.97 0.25 9.00
C ASP A 51 10.79 0.83 7.59
N SER A 52 9.57 1.25 7.26
CA SER A 52 9.28 1.81 5.93
C SER A 52 8.66 3.19 6.00
N VAL A 53 9.00 4.06 5.06
CA VAL A 53 8.31 5.35 4.87
C VAL A 53 7.08 5.13 4.00
N ASN A 54 5.91 5.31 4.60
CA ASN A 54 4.62 5.04 3.97
C ASN A 54 4.03 6.32 3.38
N ILE A 55 3.86 6.33 2.06
CA ILE A 55 3.34 7.48 1.31
C ILE A 55 2.02 7.12 0.64
N PHE A 56 1.00 7.94 0.84
CA PHE A 56 -0.30 7.80 0.19
C PHE A 56 -0.54 8.94 -0.80
N ILE A 57 -0.64 8.58 -2.09
CA ILE A 57 -0.96 9.54 -3.15
C ILE A 57 -2.41 9.37 -3.55
N TYR A 58 -3.17 10.45 -3.44
CA TYR A 58 -4.58 10.46 -3.84
C TYR A 58 -4.86 11.54 -4.89
N SER A 59 -6.07 11.53 -5.44
CA SER A 59 -6.50 12.53 -6.41
C SER A 59 -8.02 12.65 -6.41
N LYS A 60 -8.52 13.82 -6.77
CA LYS A 60 -9.95 14.06 -6.95
C LYS A 60 -10.49 13.20 -8.11
N MET A 61 -11.71 12.68 -7.96
CA MET A 61 -12.32 11.77 -8.92
C MET A 61 -12.28 12.32 -10.37
N LYS A 62 -12.64 13.56 -10.56
CA LYS A 62 -12.61 14.22 -11.89
C LYS A 62 -11.23 14.13 -12.55
N GLN A 63 -10.15 14.35 -11.81
CA GLN A 63 -8.78 14.27 -12.35
C GLN A 63 -8.38 12.82 -12.64
N ARG A 64 -8.83 11.88 -11.83
CA ARG A 64 -8.57 10.46 -12.05
C ARG A 64 -9.28 9.95 -13.31
N VAL A 65 -10.54 10.32 -13.50
CA VAL A 65 -11.30 10.02 -14.72
C VAL A 65 -10.60 10.57 -15.96
N LYS A 66 -10.22 11.85 -15.93
CA LYS A 66 -9.50 12.48 -17.03
C LYS A 66 -8.22 11.72 -17.38
N ARG A 67 -7.37 11.42 -16.40
CA ARG A 67 -6.12 10.67 -16.62
C ARG A 67 -6.38 9.28 -17.19
N LEU A 68 -7.40 8.57 -16.69
CA LEU A 68 -7.71 7.23 -17.17
C LEU A 68 -8.17 7.26 -18.63
N MET A 69 -9.02 8.22 -19.01
CA MET A 69 -9.46 8.41 -20.39
C MET A 69 -8.31 8.76 -21.34
N GLU A 70 -7.29 9.49 -20.85
CA GLU A 70 -6.09 9.83 -21.65
C GLU A 70 -5.13 8.65 -21.79
N LEU A 71 -4.99 7.81 -20.75
CA LEU A 71 -4.05 6.69 -20.73
C LEU A 71 -4.60 5.42 -21.39
N GLU A 72 -5.89 5.19 -21.24
CA GLU A 72 -6.60 4.00 -21.72
C GLU A 72 -7.84 4.46 -22.52
N PRO A 73 -7.66 5.03 -23.71
CA PRO A 73 -8.78 5.47 -24.52
C PRO A 73 -9.59 4.25 -25.01
N GLU A 74 -10.78 4.09 -24.46
CA GLU A 74 -11.74 3.07 -24.90
C GLU A 74 -12.77 3.72 -25.83
N GLU A 75 -12.99 3.12 -27.00
CA GLU A 75 -13.99 3.58 -27.96
C GLU A 75 -15.39 3.52 -27.33
N GLY A 76 -16.07 4.67 -27.30
CA GLY A 76 -17.43 4.79 -26.73
C GLY A 76 -17.48 4.89 -25.21
N ALA A 77 -16.36 4.88 -24.50
CA ALA A 77 -16.37 5.07 -23.05
C ALA A 77 -16.66 6.54 -22.70
N ASN A 78 -17.47 6.74 -21.65
CA ASN A 78 -17.80 8.06 -21.13
C ASN A 78 -17.25 8.21 -19.69
N GLU A 79 -17.24 9.45 -19.20
CA GLU A 79 -16.73 9.77 -17.86
C GLU A 79 -17.40 8.97 -16.73
N LYS A 80 -18.71 8.68 -16.86
CA LYS A 80 -19.46 7.92 -15.86
C LYS A 80 -19.00 6.46 -15.77
N ASP A 81 -18.71 5.84 -16.91
CA ASP A 81 -18.21 4.47 -16.96
C ASP A 81 -16.80 4.39 -16.35
N MET A 82 -15.94 5.36 -16.65
CA MET A 82 -14.62 5.46 -16.04
C MET A 82 -14.69 5.69 -14.54
N GLU A 83 -15.59 6.54 -14.06
CA GLU A 83 -15.82 6.72 -12.62
C GLU A 83 -16.25 5.42 -11.95
N MET A 84 -17.18 4.66 -12.55
CA MET A 84 -17.59 3.36 -12.02
C MET A 84 -16.44 2.36 -11.97
N LYS A 85 -15.59 2.30 -12.99
CA LYS A 85 -14.37 1.46 -13.00
C LYS A 85 -13.43 1.85 -11.85
N ILE A 86 -13.14 3.13 -11.68
CA ILE A 86 -12.28 3.64 -10.61
C ILE A 86 -12.84 3.24 -9.24
N ARG A 87 -14.14 3.46 -9.01
CA ARG A 87 -14.80 3.11 -7.74
C ARG A 87 -14.75 1.61 -7.46
N ALA A 88 -14.92 0.78 -8.49
CA ALA A 88 -14.84 -0.68 -8.34
C ALA A 88 -13.42 -1.14 -7.96
N VAL A 89 -12.39 -0.58 -8.58
CA VAL A 89 -10.99 -0.87 -8.25
C VAL A 89 -10.65 -0.41 -6.84
N ASP A 90 -11.07 0.79 -6.45
CA ASP A 90 -10.80 1.32 -5.10
C ASP A 90 -11.52 0.51 -4.02
N ARG A 91 -12.73 0.00 -4.30
CA ARG A 91 -13.43 -0.91 -3.39
C ARG A 91 -12.59 -2.18 -3.15
N LYS A 92 -12.12 -2.82 -4.23
CA LYS A 92 -11.25 -4.01 -4.11
C LYS A 92 -9.98 -3.74 -3.30
N ARG A 93 -9.36 -2.55 -3.48
CA ARG A 93 -8.18 -2.15 -2.71
C ARG A 93 -8.49 -1.98 -1.23
N ARG A 94 -9.60 -1.30 -0.89
CA ARG A 94 -10.06 -1.13 0.49
C ARG A 94 -10.35 -2.47 1.16
N ASP A 95 -11.12 -3.33 0.47
CA ASP A 95 -11.52 -4.63 1.02
C ASP A 95 -10.29 -5.51 1.26
N TYR A 96 -9.34 -5.54 0.32
CA TYR A 96 -8.07 -6.25 0.44
C TYR A 96 -7.23 -5.72 1.62
N TYR A 97 -7.05 -4.40 1.69
CA TYR A 97 -6.26 -3.77 2.74
C TYR A 97 -6.87 -4.01 4.12
N GLN A 98 -8.17 -3.80 4.26
CA GLN A 98 -8.87 -4.03 5.52
C GLN A 98 -8.83 -5.50 5.96
N TYR A 99 -8.99 -6.43 5.03
CA TYR A 99 -8.95 -7.86 5.32
C TYR A 99 -7.61 -8.30 5.91
N TYR A 100 -6.49 -7.89 5.30
CA TYR A 100 -5.16 -8.32 5.73
C TYR A 100 -4.52 -7.47 6.81
N THR A 101 -4.95 -6.23 7.02
CA THR A 101 -4.32 -5.32 7.98
C THR A 101 -5.24 -4.93 9.14
N GLY A 102 -6.55 -5.10 9.01
CA GLY A 102 -7.55 -4.58 9.94
C GLY A 102 -7.72 -3.06 9.88
N ASN A 103 -6.93 -2.36 9.07
CA ASN A 103 -6.90 -0.91 8.97
C ASN A 103 -7.77 -0.36 7.83
N THR A 104 -8.12 0.92 7.91
CA THR A 104 -8.86 1.62 6.86
C THR A 104 -7.89 2.14 5.79
N TRP A 105 -8.02 1.68 4.54
CA TRP A 105 -7.23 2.14 3.41
C TRP A 105 -7.41 3.63 3.15
N GLY A 106 -6.32 4.38 3.01
CA GLY A 106 -6.33 5.82 2.74
C GLY A 106 -6.62 6.70 3.96
N ARG A 107 -6.69 6.13 5.16
CA ARG A 107 -6.75 6.90 6.41
C ARG A 107 -5.39 7.53 6.68
N ALA A 108 -5.33 8.87 6.77
CA ALA A 108 -4.08 9.62 6.86
C ALA A 108 -3.13 9.15 7.98
N GLN A 109 -3.67 8.71 9.11
CA GLN A 109 -2.89 8.22 10.26
C GLN A 109 -2.11 6.92 9.99
N ASN A 110 -2.41 6.22 8.89
CA ASN A 110 -1.68 5.01 8.48
C ASN A 110 -0.44 5.33 7.61
N TYR A 111 -0.24 6.60 7.26
CA TYR A 111 0.83 7.02 6.34
C TYR A 111 1.64 8.17 6.92
N HIS A 112 2.91 8.22 6.59
CA HIS A 112 3.82 9.31 6.99
C HIS A 112 3.61 10.57 6.15
N LEU A 113 3.24 10.40 4.87
CA LEU A 113 2.95 11.49 3.95
C LEU A 113 1.72 11.18 3.09
N CYS A 114 0.79 12.13 3.01
CA CYS A 114 -0.37 12.05 2.10
C CYS A 114 -0.35 13.23 1.14
N VAL A 115 -0.38 12.98 -0.18
CA VAL A 115 -0.27 14.03 -1.21
C VAL A 115 -1.43 13.97 -2.19
N ASP A 116 -2.07 15.13 -2.44
CA ASP A 116 -3.11 15.28 -3.47
C ASP A 116 -2.48 15.60 -4.83
N SER A 117 -2.39 14.61 -5.69
CA SER A 117 -1.86 14.76 -7.05
C SER A 117 -2.77 15.57 -7.99
N SER A 118 -3.98 15.93 -7.57
CA SER A 118 -4.85 16.80 -8.36
C SER A 118 -4.34 18.24 -8.44
N LEU A 119 -3.61 18.69 -7.42
CA LEU A 119 -3.09 20.05 -7.31
C LEU A 119 -1.69 20.17 -7.90
N VAL A 120 -0.81 19.24 -7.56
CA VAL A 120 0.63 19.37 -7.85
C VAL A 120 1.11 18.47 -9.01
N GLY A 121 0.24 17.61 -9.53
CA GLY A 121 0.60 16.64 -10.57
C GLY A 121 1.56 15.58 -10.09
N VAL A 122 2.10 14.78 -11.02
CA VAL A 122 3.06 13.70 -10.73
C VAL A 122 4.38 14.27 -10.24
N ASP A 123 4.94 15.26 -10.94
CA ASP A 123 6.23 15.87 -10.59
C ASP A 123 6.19 16.57 -9.22
N GLY A 124 5.06 17.21 -8.88
CA GLY A 124 4.89 17.80 -7.56
C GLY A 124 4.82 16.75 -6.45
N CYS A 125 4.16 15.62 -6.68
CA CYS A 125 4.15 14.50 -5.74
C CYS A 125 5.56 13.93 -5.56
N LEU A 126 6.33 13.79 -6.64
CA LEU A 126 7.70 13.30 -6.58
C LEU A 126 8.60 14.23 -5.73
N ARG A 127 8.54 15.54 -6.00
CA ARG A 127 9.31 16.51 -5.19
C ARG A 127 8.94 16.47 -3.71
N ALA A 128 7.65 16.38 -3.38
CA ALA A 128 7.20 16.29 -2.00
C ALA A 128 7.70 15.00 -1.32
N ALA A 129 7.64 13.87 -2.03
CA ALA A 129 8.12 12.59 -1.52
C ALA A 129 9.65 12.61 -1.29
N LEU A 130 10.41 13.14 -2.25
CA LEU A 130 11.87 13.25 -2.13
C LEU A 130 12.28 14.15 -0.97
N ALA A 131 11.68 15.33 -0.83
CA ALA A 131 11.97 16.24 0.27
C ALA A 131 11.68 15.59 1.63
N TYR A 132 10.57 14.86 1.75
CA TYR A 132 10.25 14.13 2.98
C TYR A 132 11.29 13.05 3.29
N LEU A 133 11.67 12.25 2.29
CA LEU A 133 12.67 11.19 2.45
C LEU A 133 14.04 11.74 2.81
N GLU A 134 14.47 12.86 2.21
CA GLU A 134 15.74 13.52 2.53
C GLU A 134 15.82 13.94 4.01
N ASP A 135 14.71 14.42 4.58
CA ASP A 135 14.68 14.82 5.98
C ASP A 135 14.69 13.61 6.93
N VAL A 136 13.96 12.53 6.57
CA VAL A 136 14.00 11.27 7.34
C VAL A 136 15.40 10.69 7.37
N CYS A 137 16.09 10.60 6.22
CA CYS A 137 17.46 10.07 6.15
C CYS A 137 18.47 10.92 6.92
N LYS A 138 18.32 12.25 6.97
CA LYS A 138 19.19 13.12 7.76
C LYS A 138 19.09 12.89 9.27
N ASP A 139 17.89 12.54 9.75
CA ASP A 139 17.67 12.28 11.17
C ASP A 139 18.26 10.92 11.61
N GLU A 140 18.32 9.94 10.72
CA GLU A 140 18.99 8.65 10.97
C GLU A 140 20.53 8.77 11.07
N GLU A 141 21.14 9.78 10.44
CA GLU A 141 22.58 10.04 10.49
C GLU A 141 23.03 10.81 11.74
N LYS A 142 22.12 11.33 12.56
CA LYS A 142 22.47 11.96 13.84
C LYS A 142 22.86 10.88 14.85
N PRO A 143 24.09 10.83 15.38
CA PRO A 143 24.44 9.91 16.45
C PRO A 143 23.52 10.21 17.65
N GLU A 144 23.00 9.16 18.26
CA GLU A 144 22.32 9.26 19.54
C GLU A 144 23.28 10.01 20.50
N ASP A 145 22.92 11.23 20.86
CA ASP A 145 23.63 11.99 21.88
C ASP A 145 23.45 11.20 23.18
N SER A 146 24.47 10.42 23.49
CA SER A 146 24.59 9.67 24.75
C SER A 146 24.72 10.71 25.86
N GLY A 147 23.57 11.28 26.22
CA GLY A 147 23.42 12.13 27.38
C GLY A 147 23.75 11.36 28.65
N ASN A 148 25.01 11.12 28.86
CA ASN A 148 25.55 10.78 30.16
C ASN A 148 25.52 12.04 31.04
N ALA A 149 24.38 12.27 31.67
CA ALA A 149 24.30 13.18 32.79
C ALA A 149 24.47 12.36 34.08
N ALA A 150 25.72 12.17 34.42
CA ALA A 150 26.10 11.92 35.80
C ALA A 150 25.77 13.17 36.64
N LEU A 151 24.91 12.98 37.65
CA LEU A 151 25.03 13.62 39.00
C LEU A 151 24.13 12.86 39.97
#